data_5ef2902f1e02f43a7883a2e1c5088be3
#
_entry.id   5ef2902f1e02f43a7883a2e1c5088be3
#
_cell.length_a   1.000
_cell.length_b   1.000
_cell.length_c   1.000
_cell.angle_alpha   90.00
_cell.angle_beta   90.00
_cell.angle_gamma   90.00
#
_symmetry.space_group_name_H-M   'P 1'
#
loop_
_entity.id
_entity.type
_entity.pdbx_description
1 polymer ?
#
loop_
_entity_poly.entity_id
_entity_poly.type
_entity_poly.pdbx_seq_one_letter_code
_entity_poly.pdbx_strand_id
1 'polypeptide(L)'
;MDEKFIRDRITELRIKKGVSEYKMSYDLGKSRGYIYNISSGKSLPPMKEFLSICDYLEVTPQQFFDSDTKHPELVQKAILSMKDLNESDMLMLLGIIQRLQK
;
A
#
# COMPACT_ATOMS: atom_id res chain seq x y z
N MET A 1 4.06 13.83 5.33
CA MET A 1 2.92 13.12 4.68
C MET A 1 1.74 14.07 4.60
N ASP A 2 1.17 14.22 3.43
CA ASP A 2 0.07 15.16 3.19
C ASP A 2 -0.88 14.56 2.15
N GLU A 3 -1.85 15.37 1.72
CA GLU A 3 -2.83 14.94 0.71
C GLU A 3 -2.17 14.54 -0.61
N LYS A 4 -1.11 15.24 -0.98
CA LYS A 4 -0.39 14.93 -2.22
C LYS A 4 0.20 13.52 -2.16
N PHE A 5 0.71 13.10 -1.00
CA PHE A 5 1.22 11.74 -0.83
C PHE A 5 0.15 10.70 -1.17
N ILE A 6 -1.07 10.90 -0.67
CA ILE A 6 -2.17 9.97 -0.90
C ILE A 6 -2.50 9.88 -2.39
N ARG A 7 -2.61 11.03 -3.06
CA ARG A 7 -2.90 11.08 -4.50
C ARG A 7 -1.82 10.41 -5.33
N ASP A 8 -0.57 10.73 -5.03
CA ASP A 8 0.57 10.17 -5.76
C ASP A 8 0.69 8.66 -5.53
N ARG A 9 0.40 8.21 -4.31
CA ARG A 9 0.48 6.79 -3.97
C ARG A 9 -0.59 5.98 -4.70
N ILE A 10 -1.82 6.50 -4.77
CA ILE A 10 -2.89 5.87 -5.54
C ILE A 10 -2.48 5.76 -7.01
N THR A 11 -1.94 6.84 -7.56
CA THR A 11 -1.49 6.86 -8.95
C THR A 11 -0.37 5.84 -9.20
N GLU A 12 0.62 5.79 -8.32
CA GLU A 12 1.73 4.85 -8.42
C GLU A 12 1.24 3.40 -8.42
N LEU A 13 0.37 3.06 -7.46
CA LEU A 13 -0.15 1.71 -7.34
C LEU A 13 -1.07 1.35 -8.50
N ARG A 14 -1.85 2.32 -9.00
CA ARG A 14 -2.70 2.13 -10.16
C ARG A 14 -1.87 1.81 -11.41
N ILE A 15 -0.83 2.58 -11.64
CA ILE A 15 0.07 2.38 -12.78
C ILE A 15 0.74 1.01 -12.67
N LYS A 16 1.19 0.63 -11.48
CA LYS A 16 1.80 -0.67 -11.23
C LYS A 16 0.83 -1.81 -11.54
N LYS A 17 -0.45 -1.64 -11.21
CA LYS A 17 -1.49 -2.62 -11.53
C LYS A 17 -1.80 -2.65 -13.02
N GLY A 18 -1.48 -1.59 -13.75
CA GLY A 18 -1.69 -1.54 -15.20
C GLY A 18 -3.10 -1.18 -15.60
N VAL A 19 -3.83 -0.45 -14.77
CA VAL A 19 -5.20 -0.04 -15.09
C VAL A 19 -5.29 1.48 -15.27
N SER A 20 -6.22 1.92 -16.12
CA SER A 20 -6.49 3.34 -16.33
C SER A 20 -7.33 3.91 -15.20
N GLU A 21 -7.37 5.24 -15.10
CA GLU A 21 -8.26 5.91 -14.14
C GLU A 21 -9.72 5.56 -14.38
N TYR A 22 -10.12 5.49 -15.65
CA TYR A 22 -11.47 5.10 -16.03
C TYR A 22 -11.79 3.68 -15.58
N LYS A 23 -10.89 2.74 -15.89
CA LYS A 23 -11.07 1.33 -15.54
C LYS A 23 -11.19 1.14 -14.04
N MET A 24 -10.31 1.79 -13.28
CA MET A 24 -10.35 1.70 -11.83
C MET A 24 -11.64 2.27 -11.26
N SER A 25 -12.10 3.42 -11.78
CA SER A 25 -13.38 4.02 -11.36
C SER A 25 -14.53 3.06 -11.63
N TYR A 26 -14.55 2.47 -12.80
CA TYR A 26 -15.57 1.50 -13.21
C TYR A 26 -15.56 0.29 -12.28
N ASP A 27 -14.40 -0.29 -12.06
CA ASP A 27 -14.27 -1.51 -11.22
C ASP A 27 -14.70 -1.24 -9.78
N LEU A 28 -14.50 -0.02 -9.29
CA LEU A 28 -14.92 0.37 -7.93
C LEU A 28 -16.42 0.71 -7.85
N GLY A 29 -17.13 0.66 -8.98
CA GLY A 29 -18.55 1.00 -9.01
C GLY A 29 -18.80 2.48 -8.85
N LYS A 30 -17.84 3.32 -9.24
CA LYS A 30 -17.94 4.78 -9.10
C LYS A 30 -18.17 5.45 -10.45
N SER A 31 -18.42 6.76 -10.41
CA SER A 31 -18.60 7.55 -11.63
C SER A 31 -17.31 7.58 -12.46
N ARG A 32 -17.45 7.87 -13.73
CA ARG A 32 -16.35 7.87 -14.71
C ARG A 32 -15.14 8.68 -14.25
N GLY A 33 -15.34 9.83 -13.64
CA GLY A 33 -14.27 10.73 -13.25
C GLY A 33 -13.78 10.57 -11.82
N TYR A 34 -14.21 9.54 -11.10
CA TYR A 34 -13.95 9.41 -9.68
C TYR A 34 -12.44 9.43 -9.36
N ILE A 35 -11.67 8.57 -10.00
CA ILE A 35 -10.23 8.48 -9.74
C ILE A 35 -9.52 9.72 -10.26
N TYR A 36 -9.93 10.27 -11.40
CA TYR A 36 -9.37 11.51 -11.92
C TYR A 36 -9.56 12.66 -10.93
N ASN A 37 -10.73 12.75 -10.31
CA ASN A 37 -10.99 13.80 -9.32
C ASN A 37 -10.04 13.68 -8.10
N ILE A 38 -9.66 12.47 -7.75
CA ILE A 38 -8.68 12.26 -6.69
C ILE A 38 -7.29 12.68 -7.18
N SER A 39 -6.84 12.14 -8.32
CA SER A 39 -5.49 12.40 -8.82
C SER A 39 -5.26 13.87 -9.17
N SER A 40 -6.30 14.57 -9.63
CA SER A 40 -6.21 15.98 -10.01
C SER A 40 -6.28 16.95 -8.83
N GLY A 41 -6.53 16.45 -7.63
CA GLY A 41 -6.56 17.28 -6.43
C GLY A 41 -7.94 17.81 -6.04
N LYS A 42 -9.00 17.42 -6.75
CA LYS A 42 -10.35 17.91 -6.46
C LYS A 42 -10.98 17.29 -5.22
N SER A 43 -10.64 16.05 -4.91
CA SER A 43 -11.21 15.35 -3.78
C SER A 43 -10.25 14.32 -3.20
N LEU A 44 -10.54 13.88 -1.99
CA LEU A 44 -9.91 12.72 -1.37
C LEU A 44 -11.00 11.71 -1.06
N PRO A 45 -10.68 10.40 -1.08
CA PRO A 45 -11.69 9.40 -0.75
C PRO A 45 -12.01 9.45 0.76
N PRO A 46 -13.28 9.30 1.13
CA PRO A 46 -13.62 9.01 2.53
C PRO A 46 -12.94 7.71 2.97
N MET A 47 -12.80 7.53 4.29
CA MET A 47 -12.10 6.36 4.83
C MET A 47 -12.66 5.04 4.29
N LYS A 48 -13.97 4.89 4.22
CA LYS A 48 -14.60 3.68 3.72
C LYS A 48 -14.17 3.38 2.28
N GLU A 49 -14.13 4.40 1.43
CA GLU A 49 -13.72 4.24 0.04
C GLU A 49 -12.22 4.02 -0.07
N PHE A 50 -11.45 4.64 0.81
CA PHE A 50 -10.01 4.41 0.88
C PHE A 50 -9.69 2.94 1.13
N LEU A 51 -10.42 2.30 2.06
CA LEU A 51 -10.23 0.87 2.32
C LEU A 51 -10.55 0.02 1.10
N SER A 52 -11.61 0.39 0.35
CA SER A 52 -11.95 -0.29 -0.91
C SER A 52 -10.87 -0.10 -1.96
N ILE A 53 -10.28 1.09 -2.02
CA ILE A 53 -9.16 1.37 -2.93
C ILE A 53 -7.96 0.49 -2.60
N CYS A 54 -7.63 0.36 -1.32
CA CYS A 54 -6.54 -0.52 -0.89
C CYS A 54 -6.79 -1.97 -1.32
N ASP A 55 -8.02 -2.46 -1.10
CA ASP A 55 -8.38 -3.82 -1.50
C ASP A 55 -8.24 -4.01 -3.01
N TYR A 56 -8.73 -3.04 -3.78
CA TYR A 56 -8.62 -3.08 -5.24
C TYR A 56 -7.17 -3.13 -5.70
N LEU A 57 -6.32 -2.32 -5.06
CA LEU A 57 -4.90 -2.24 -5.39
C LEU A 57 -4.07 -3.36 -4.76
N GLU A 58 -4.72 -4.25 -4.01
CA GLU A 58 -4.10 -5.42 -3.38
C GLU A 58 -2.99 -5.05 -2.39
N VAL A 59 -3.23 -3.98 -1.63
CA VAL A 59 -2.32 -3.56 -0.55
C VAL A 59 -3.10 -3.40 0.75
N THR A 60 -2.42 -3.60 1.87
CA THR A 60 -2.98 -3.21 3.16
C THR A 60 -2.81 -1.70 3.34
N PRO A 61 -3.58 -1.06 4.24
CA PRO A 61 -3.33 0.35 4.55
C PRO A 61 -1.89 0.62 4.98
N GLN A 62 -1.28 -0.29 5.74
CA GLN A 62 0.12 -0.16 6.14
C GLN A 62 1.04 -0.14 4.92
N GLN A 63 0.85 -1.05 3.98
CA GLN A 63 1.63 -1.11 2.75
C GLN A 63 1.39 0.13 1.88
N PHE A 64 0.17 0.64 1.88
CA PHE A 64 -0.16 1.85 1.14
C PHE A 64 0.72 3.02 1.59
N PHE A 65 0.88 3.20 2.91
CA PHE A 65 1.65 4.31 3.45
C PHE A 65 3.16 4.04 3.50
N ASP A 66 3.61 2.86 3.13
CA ASP A 66 5.02 2.48 3.12
C ASP A 66 5.50 2.30 1.69
N SER A 67 5.76 3.42 1.01
CA SER A 67 6.19 3.42 -0.39
C SER A 67 7.66 3.06 -0.56
N ASP A 68 8.44 3.07 0.51
CA ASP A 68 9.89 2.87 0.45
C ASP A 68 10.31 1.43 0.71
N THR A 69 9.39 0.56 1.09
CA THR A 69 9.72 -0.83 1.37
C THR A 69 10.10 -1.56 0.09
N LYS A 70 11.32 -2.10 0.07
CA LYS A 70 11.75 -3.00 -0.99
C LYS A 70 11.16 -4.38 -0.74
N HIS A 71 10.75 -5.05 -1.82
CA HIS A 71 10.20 -6.41 -1.74
C HIS A 71 9.03 -6.51 -0.74
N PRO A 72 7.94 -5.71 -0.95
CA PRO A 72 6.86 -5.66 0.03
C PRO A 72 6.20 -7.01 0.30
N GLU A 73 6.12 -7.87 -0.70
CA GLU A 73 5.54 -9.20 -0.54
C GLU A 73 6.38 -10.08 0.37
N LEU A 74 7.71 -10.01 0.23
CA LEU A 74 8.62 -10.77 1.09
C LEU A 74 8.63 -10.21 2.51
N VAL A 75 8.55 -8.89 2.66
CA VAL A 75 8.46 -8.25 3.97
C VAL A 75 7.20 -8.71 4.69
N GLN A 76 6.06 -8.72 4.00
CA GLN A 76 4.79 -9.19 4.60
C GLN A 76 4.88 -10.66 5.02
N LYS A 77 5.46 -11.48 4.18
CA LYS A 77 5.66 -12.90 4.49
C LYS A 77 6.56 -13.08 5.72
N ALA A 78 7.62 -12.27 5.81
CA ALA A 78 8.51 -12.30 6.97
C ALA A 78 7.77 -11.91 8.25
N ILE A 79 6.95 -10.85 8.20
CA ILE A 79 6.15 -10.41 9.35
C ILE A 79 5.23 -11.53 9.83
N LEU A 80 4.52 -12.17 8.90
CA LEU A 80 3.61 -13.26 9.25
C LEU A 80 4.37 -14.44 9.88
N SER A 81 5.56 -14.73 9.35
CA SER A 81 6.39 -15.83 9.88
C SER A 81 6.94 -15.54 11.26
N MET A 82 7.09 -14.26 11.62
CA MET A 82 7.64 -13.86 12.92
C MET A 82 6.63 -13.88 14.06
N LYS A 83 5.33 -13.91 13.76
CA LYS A 83 4.29 -13.71 14.77
C LYS A 83 4.35 -14.67 15.94
N ASP A 84 4.77 -15.92 15.70
CA ASP A 84 4.77 -16.95 16.71
C ASP A 84 6.15 -17.18 17.35
N LEU A 85 7.13 -16.39 17.00
CA LEU A 85 8.47 -16.52 17.58
C LEU A 85 8.49 -15.99 19.01
N ASN A 86 9.23 -16.67 19.89
CA ASN A 86 9.44 -16.19 21.24
C ASN A 86 10.48 -15.06 21.24
N GLU A 87 10.64 -14.41 22.40
CA GLU A 87 11.55 -13.26 22.53
C GLU A 87 12.99 -13.63 22.17
N SER A 88 13.46 -14.78 22.63
CA SER A 88 14.83 -15.22 22.36
C SER A 88 15.10 -15.38 20.87
N ASP A 89 14.16 -15.99 20.14
CA ASP A 89 14.30 -16.18 18.70
C ASP A 89 14.20 -14.86 17.96
N MET A 90 13.34 -13.95 18.41
CA MET A 90 13.24 -12.61 17.82
C MET A 90 14.54 -11.84 17.97
N LEU A 91 15.19 -11.92 19.13
CA LEU A 91 16.47 -11.26 19.35
C LEU A 91 17.56 -11.84 18.45
N MET A 92 17.56 -13.15 18.26
CA MET A 92 18.48 -13.81 17.34
C MET A 92 18.27 -13.31 15.91
N LEU A 93 17.01 -13.25 15.49
CA LEU A 93 16.65 -12.76 14.14
C LEU A 93 17.09 -11.32 13.94
N LEU A 94 16.84 -10.45 14.92
CA LEU A 94 17.28 -9.06 14.85
C LEU A 94 18.80 -8.95 14.72
N GLY A 95 19.55 -9.81 15.42
CA GLY A 95 21.00 -9.86 15.29
C GLY A 95 21.45 -10.18 13.87
N ILE A 96 20.77 -11.14 13.22
CA ILE A 96 21.06 -11.49 11.82
C ILE A 96 20.77 -10.31 10.90
N ILE A 97 19.62 -9.67 11.08
CA ILE A 97 19.22 -8.52 10.28
C ILE A 97 20.26 -7.40 10.39
N GLN A 98 20.73 -7.10 11.60
CA GLN A 98 21.73 -6.07 11.83
C GLN A 98 23.05 -6.37 11.11
N ARG A 99 23.43 -7.64 11.04
CA ARG A 99 24.63 -8.05 10.32
C ARG A 99 24.47 -7.84 8.81
N LEU A 100 23.27 -8.03 8.29
CA LEU A 100 23.00 -7.87 6.85
C LEU A 100 22.91 -6.41 6.42
N GLN A 101 22.78 -5.49 7.36
CA GLN A 101 22.64 -4.05 7.08
C GLN A 101 23.97 -3.35 6.84
N LYS A 102 25.07 -4.04 6.92
CA LYS A 102 26.40 -3.46 6.70
C LYS A 102 26.66 -3.14 5.24
#